data_00a15c8b98fd35b025d0a1234aa40040
#
_entry.id   00a15c8b98fd35b025d0a1234aa40040
#
_cell.length_a   1.000
_cell.length_b   1.000
_cell.length_c   1.000
_cell.angle_alpha   90.00
_cell.angle_beta   90.00
_cell.angle_gamma   90.00
#
_symmetry.space_group_name_H-M   'P 1'
#
loop_
_entity.id
_entity.type
_entity.pdbx_description
1 polymer ?
#
loop_
_entity_poly.entity_id
_entity_poly.type
_entity_poly.pdbx_seq_one_letter_code
_entity_poly.pdbx_strand_id
1 'polypeptide(L)'
;MRTWSTEYNILDMRIIKVNACHSIAEQPLCERAQTATIGFFDGLHKGHRKLIGDVVQASLRNGTESMVVTLDRHPSVLFCPERQPRLITTAEERIGLLAETGVDNCAIVEFNSLTASLSARDFMRRILKTQLNVSTLVLGFDSRFGHNRTEGFEEYRAYGREMDVDVRQDVALTNDGDVISSSSIRTMVGEGNVERAASFLGRPFSIRGVVVGGFQQGRKMGFPTANIRVPDDVLLPASGVYAVWVEIAGCQEVFQGMMDIGMRPTFNRCSLSVEVHILDFNADIYGKDVKLSFVSRIRREKKFDSVSELVNQLSEDEVMTRQMLSEELAPKRAK
;
A
#
# COMPACT_ATOMS: atom_id res chain seq x y z
N MET A 1 -15.90 0.44 -18.69
CA MET A 1 -14.43 0.43 -18.77
C MET A 1 -13.99 1.82 -19.21
N ARG A 2 -13.35 2.62 -18.35
CA ARG A 2 -12.75 3.88 -18.78
C ARG A 2 -11.45 3.53 -19.51
N THR A 3 -11.36 3.84 -20.79
CA THR A 3 -10.13 3.80 -21.59
C THR A 3 -9.21 4.89 -21.03
N TRP A 4 -8.26 4.50 -20.19
CA TRP A 4 -7.23 5.41 -19.72
C TRP A 4 -6.29 5.74 -20.88
N SER A 5 -5.95 7.01 -21.03
CA SER A 5 -4.84 7.43 -21.92
C SER A 5 -3.56 6.69 -21.48
N THR A 6 -2.65 6.49 -22.40
CA THR A 6 -1.36 5.79 -22.15
C THR A 6 -0.52 6.53 -21.12
N GLU A 7 -0.78 7.83 -20.92
CA GLU A 7 -0.08 8.73 -20.01
C GLU A 7 -1.06 9.68 -19.32
N TYR A 8 -0.82 9.96 -18.04
CA TYR A 8 -1.51 10.97 -17.25
C TYR A 8 -0.64 11.37 -16.05
N ASN A 9 -0.91 12.53 -15.44
CA ASN A 9 -0.14 13.03 -14.31
C ASN A 9 -0.95 12.94 -13.00
N ILE A 10 -0.26 12.65 -11.90
CA ILE A 10 -0.78 12.76 -10.54
C ILE A 10 0.22 13.63 -9.76
N LEU A 11 -0.25 14.74 -9.22
CA LEU A 11 0.64 15.80 -8.78
C LEU A 11 1.58 16.14 -9.94
N ASP A 12 2.89 16.19 -9.72
CA ASP A 12 3.89 16.44 -10.78
C ASP A 12 4.48 15.16 -11.37
N MET A 13 4.04 13.96 -10.93
CA MET A 13 4.54 12.67 -11.40
C MET A 13 3.79 12.21 -12.66
N ARG A 14 4.54 11.94 -13.74
CA ARG A 14 4.01 11.35 -14.99
C ARG A 14 3.82 9.86 -14.84
N ILE A 15 2.63 9.35 -15.18
CA ILE A 15 2.31 7.91 -15.19
C ILE A 15 2.45 7.38 -16.61
N ILE A 16 3.25 6.34 -16.79
CA ILE A 16 3.51 5.69 -18.07
C ILE A 16 3.05 4.24 -17.99
N LYS A 17 2.12 3.84 -18.85
CA LYS A 17 1.71 2.44 -18.96
C LYS A 17 2.59 1.70 -19.93
N VAL A 18 3.15 0.59 -19.48
CA VAL A 18 4.08 -0.23 -20.27
C VAL A 18 3.45 -1.59 -20.54
N ASN A 19 3.36 -1.94 -21.82
CA ASN A 19 2.89 -3.26 -22.26
C ASN A 19 4.06 -4.03 -22.91
N ALA A 20 4.34 -5.23 -22.41
CA ALA A 20 5.40 -6.08 -22.95
C ALA A 20 5.13 -6.59 -24.39
N CYS A 21 3.89 -6.47 -24.88
CA CYS A 21 3.49 -6.85 -26.26
C CYS A 21 3.92 -5.84 -27.33
N HIS A 22 4.38 -4.64 -26.95
CA HIS A 22 4.84 -3.65 -27.94
C HIS A 22 6.07 -4.17 -28.66
N SER A 23 6.05 -4.09 -29.99
CA SER A 23 7.16 -4.55 -30.83
C SER A 23 8.40 -3.68 -30.57
N ILE A 24 9.59 -4.30 -30.65
CA ILE A 24 10.89 -3.64 -30.43
C ILE A 24 11.14 -2.48 -31.43
N ALA A 25 10.27 -2.30 -32.42
CA ALA A 25 10.37 -1.30 -33.48
C ALA A 25 9.71 0.05 -33.18
N GLU A 26 9.03 0.19 -32.01
CA GLU A 26 8.37 1.43 -31.62
C GLU A 26 9.33 2.38 -30.90
N GLN A 27 9.08 3.69 -31.02
CA GLN A 27 9.88 4.71 -30.34
C GLN A 27 9.82 4.51 -28.82
N PRO A 28 10.92 4.84 -28.09
CA PRO A 28 10.91 4.76 -26.63
C PRO A 28 9.80 5.66 -26.04
N LEU A 29 9.16 5.17 -24.96
CA LEU A 29 8.13 5.92 -24.22
C LEU A 29 8.72 7.14 -23.48
N CYS A 30 10.04 7.15 -23.27
CA CYS A 30 10.78 8.23 -22.62
C CYS A 30 11.90 8.72 -23.53
N GLU A 31 11.84 10.00 -23.92
CA GLU A 31 12.89 10.63 -24.76
C GLU A 31 14.19 10.84 -23.95
N ARG A 32 14.05 11.31 -22.70
CA ARG A 32 15.19 11.53 -21.81
C ARG A 32 15.64 10.23 -21.17
N ALA A 33 16.94 10.15 -20.88
CA ALA A 33 17.50 9.04 -20.13
C ALA A 33 16.94 9.01 -18.70
N GLN A 34 16.68 7.80 -18.18
CA GLN A 34 16.07 7.59 -16.88
C GLN A 34 17.06 6.98 -15.87
N THR A 35 17.08 7.51 -14.65
CA THR A 35 17.60 6.82 -13.47
C THR A 35 16.42 6.14 -12.76
N ALA A 36 16.39 4.82 -12.74
CA ALA A 36 15.21 4.06 -12.34
C ALA A 36 15.46 3.11 -11.17
N THR A 37 14.40 2.75 -10.48
CA THR A 37 14.32 1.58 -9.60
C THR A 37 13.13 0.73 -9.98
N ILE A 38 13.19 -0.58 -9.64
CA ILE A 38 12.10 -1.53 -9.91
C ILE A 38 11.65 -2.22 -8.64
N GLY A 39 10.33 -2.32 -8.43
CA GLY A 39 9.73 -3.03 -7.31
C GLY A 39 8.22 -2.99 -7.34
N PHE A 40 7.57 -3.79 -6.50
CA PHE A 40 6.12 -3.71 -6.34
C PHE A 40 5.71 -2.54 -5.43
N PHE A 41 6.58 -2.16 -4.48
CA PHE A 41 6.43 -1.02 -3.56
C PHE A 41 5.16 -1.06 -2.69
N ASP A 42 4.70 -2.26 -2.33
CA ASP A 42 3.54 -2.40 -1.46
C ASP A 42 3.78 -1.76 -0.08
N GLY A 43 2.85 -0.92 0.32
CA GLY A 43 2.93 -0.17 1.57
C GLY A 43 3.83 1.05 1.53
N LEU A 44 4.66 1.26 0.51
CA LEU A 44 5.64 2.35 0.40
C LEU A 44 6.29 2.73 1.74
N HIS A 45 6.89 1.72 2.41
CA HIS A 45 7.52 1.85 3.72
C HIS A 45 8.81 2.70 3.66
N LYS A 46 9.38 3.03 4.83
CA LYS A 46 10.58 3.87 4.93
C LYS A 46 11.75 3.39 4.06
N GLY A 47 11.95 2.07 3.93
CA GLY A 47 12.97 1.50 3.05
C GLY A 47 12.70 1.80 1.57
N HIS A 48 11.46 1.70 1.11
CA HIS A 48 11.08 2.08 -0.24
C HIS A 48 11.26 3.60 -0.48
N ARG A 49 10.86 4.44 0.48
CA ARG A 49 11.02 5.90 0.38
C ARG A 49 12.50 6.29 0.33
N LYS A 50 13.36 5.63 1.11
CA LYS A 50 14.81 5.83 1.04
C LYS A 50 15.35 5.50 -0.36
N LEU A 51 15.08 4.30 -0.86
CA LEU A 51 15.51 3.86 -2.19
C LEU A 51 15.08 4.83 -3.30
N ILE A 52 13.81 5.29 -3.28
CA ILE A 52 13.29 6.24 -4.26
C ILE A 52 13.98 7.61 -4.10
N GLY A 53 14.21 8.06 -2.87
CA GLY A 53 14.97 9.28 -2.61
C GLY A 53 16.39 9.22 -3.18
N ASP A 54 17.06 8.08 -3.06
CA ASP A 54 18.40 7.87 -3.64
C ASP A 54 18.37 7.88 -5.17
N VAL A 55 17.30 7.35 -5.78
CA VAL A 55 17.05 7.44 -7.24
C VAL A 55 16.88 8.90 -7.68
N VAL A 56 16.03 9.66 -6.99
CA VAL A 56 15.83 11.11 -7.28
C VAL A 56 17.15 11.86 -7.15
N GLN A 57 17.93 11.62 -6.11
CA GLN A 57 19.23 12.27 -5.94
C GLN A 57 20.25 11.83 -7.01
N ALA A 58 20.23 10.57 -7.42
CA ALA A 58 21.11 10.08 -8.48
C ALA A 58 20.72 10.66 -9.85
N SER A 59 19.41 10.81 -10.14
CA SER A 59 18.95 11.41 -11.40
C SER A 59 19.42 12.86 -11.54
N LEU A 60 19.32 13.65 -10.47
CA LEU A 60 19.83 15.03 -10.45
C LEU A 60 21.34 15.11 -10.76
N ARG A 61 22.13 14.21 -10.16
CA ARG A 61 23.59 14.15 -10.41
C ARG A 61 23.91 13.73 -11.84
N ASN A 62 23.10 12.84 -12.42
CA ASN A 62 23.32 12.29 -13.75
C ASN A 62 22.73 13.17 -14.89
N GLY A 63 21.93 14.19 -14.56
CA GLY A 63 21.18 15.00 -15.55
C GLY A 63 20.09 14.20 -16.26
N THR A 64 19.51 13.20 -15.60
CA THR A 64 18.44 12.32 -16.10
C THR A 64 17.13 12.59 -15.34
N GLU A 65 16.02 11.99 -15.78
CA GLU A 65 14.79 11.98 -15.01
C GLU A 65 14.76 10.77 -14.07
N SER A 66 14.12 10.92 -12.92
CA SER A 66 13.92 9.85 -11.94
C SER A 66 12.69 9.00 -12.29
N MET A 67 12.79 7.67 -12.11
CA MET A 67 11.70 6.76 -12.45
C MET A 67 11.54 5.65 -11.42
N VAL A 68 10.28 5.37 -11.07
CA VAL A 68 9.87 4.13 -10.40
C VAL A 68 9.21 3.21 -11.42
N VAL A 69 9.72 1.99 -11.56
CA VAL A 69 9.09 0.93 -12.36
C VAL A 69 8.36 -0.01 -11.42
N THR A 70 7.04 -0.10 -11.56
CA THR A 70 6.19 -0.97 -10.75
C THR A 70 5.27 -1.83 -11.61
N LEU A 71 4.54 -2.77 -11.00
CA LEU A 71 3.61 -3.65 -11.68
C LEU A 71 2.16 -3.24 -11.37
N ASP A 72 1.26 -3.45 -12.31
CA ASP A 72 -0.18 -3.18 -12.14
C ASP A 72 -0.80 -4.06 -11.04
N ARG A 73 -0.33 -5.30 -10.90
CA ARG A 73 -0.79 -6.31 -9.93
C ARG A 73 0.38 -7.06 -9.30
N HIS A 74 0.14 -7.66 -8.13
CA HIS A 74 1.17 -8.44 -7.45
C HIS A 74 1.52 -9.72 -8.25
N PRO A 75 2.82 -10.06 -8.42
CA PRO A 75 3.24 -11.22 -9.22
C PRO A 75 2.61 -12.54 -8.81
N SER A 76 2.31 -12.74 -7.52
CA SER A 76 1.66 -13.97 -7.02
C SER A 76 0.28 -14.23 -7.63
N VAL A 77 -0.40 -13.21 -8.18
CA VAL A 77 -1.71 -13.37 -8.85
C VAL A 77 -1.65 -14.41 -9.97
N LEU A 78 -0.53 -14.46 -10.70
CA LEU A 78 -0.35 -15.42 -11.80
C LEU A 78 0.25 -16.76 -11.35
N PHE A 79 1.15 -16.74 -10.35
CA PHE A 79 1.90 -17.94 -9.97
C PHE A 79 1.25 -18.75 -8.85
N CYS A 80 0.55 -18.08 -7.93
CA CYS A 80 -0.08 -18.71 -6.76
C CYS A 80 -1.39 -17.97 -6.41
N PRO A 81 -2.46 -18.09 -7.24
CA PRO A 81 -3.72 -17.37 -7.02
C PRO A 81 -4.32 -17.60 -5.64
N GLU A 82 -4.12 -18.81 -5.08
CA GLU A 82 -4.64 -19.22 -3.78
C GLU A 82 -3.81 -18.73 -2.58
N ARG A 83 -2.60 -18.24 -2.83
CA ARG A 83 -1.64 -17.77 -1.80
C ARG A 83 -1.21 -16.33 -2.01
N GLN A 84 -2.11 -15.50 -2.51
CA GLN A 84 -1.80 -14.08 -2.68
C GLN A 84 -1.60 -13.42 -1.31
N PRO A 85 -0.51 -12.66 -1.11
CA PRO A 85 -0.38 -11.87 0.09
C PRO A 85 -1.44 -10.78 0.07
N ARG A 86 -2.08 -10.54 1.22
CA ARG A 86 -2.93 -9.37 1.39
C ARG A 86 -2.10 -8.10 1.21
N LEU A 87 -2.64 -7.13 0.50
CA LEU A 87 -1.93 -5.89 0.17
C LEU A 87 -1.98 -4.89 1.34
N ILE A 88 -0.85 -4.25 1.61
CA ILE A 88 -0.75 -3.16 2.59
C ILE A 88 -1.42 -1.90 2.04
N THR A 89 -1.35 -1.70 0.73
CA THR A 89 -1.94 -0.57 0.00
C THR A 89 -2.66 -1.05 -1.25
N THR A 90 -3.79 -0.43 -1.59
CA THR A 90 -4.41 -0.61 -2.90
C THR A 90 -3.49 -0.07 -4.00
N ALA A 91 -3.76 -0.42 -5.26
CA ALA A 91 -2.99 0.11 -6.39
C ALA A 91 -3.08 1.64 -6.48
N GLU A 92 -4.27 2.20 -6.24
CA GLU A 92 -4.50 3.65 -6.27
C GLU A 92 -3.73 4.36 -5.14
N GLU A 93 -3.80 3.84 -3.91
CA GLU A 93 -3.05 4.38 -2.77
C GLU A 93 -1.54 4.33 -3.00
N ARG A 94 -1.04 3.21 -3.56
CA ARG A 94 0.37 3.04 -3.86
C ARG A 94 0.86 4.09 -4.85
N ILE A 95 0.11 4.34 -5.93
CA ILE A 95 0.44 5.36 -6.92
C ILE A 95 0.41 6.77 -6.29
N GLY A 96 -0.61 7.08 -5.48
CA GLY A 96 -0.67 8.35 -4.75
C GLY A 96 0.53 8.56 -3.83
N LEU A 97 0.91 7.52 -3.08
CA LEU A 97 2.09 7.57 -2.20
C LEU A 97 3.41 7.70 -2.98
N LEU A 98 3.51 7.10 -4.17
CA LEU A 98 4.68 7.27 -5.06
C LEU A 98 4.78 8.73 -5.53
N ALA A 99 3.67 9.36 -5.89
CA ALA A 99 3.66 10.76 -6.31
C ALA A 99 4.17 11.73 -5.21
N GLU A 100 3.94 11.39 -3.93
CA GLU A 100 4.46 12.17 -2.80
C GLU A 100 6.00 12.09 -2.63
N THR A 101 6.68 11.18 -3.32
CA THR A 101 8.14 11.01 -3.19
C THR A 101 8.96 12.00 -4.00
N GLY A 102 8.32 12.75 -4.90
CA GLY A 102 8.98 13.68 -5.81
C GLY A 102 9.69 13.00 -6.98
N VAL A 103 9.38 11.72 -7.27
CA VAL A 103 9.87 11.04 -8.47
C VAL A 103 9.17 11.60 -9.71
N ASP A 104 9.91 11.84 -10.81
CA ASP A 104 9.37 12.45 -12.03
C ASP A 104 8.41 11.50 -12.78
N ASN A 105 8.76 10.20 -12.84
CA ASN A 105 8.03 9.22 -13.64
C ASN A 105 7.69 7.95 -12.84
N CYS A 106 6.50 7.41 -13.07
CA CYS A 106 6.08 6.09 -12.61
C CYS A 106 5.67 5.22 -13.80
N ALA A 107 6.49 4.24 -14.17
CA ALA A 107 6.18 3.25 -15.19
C ALA A 107 5.42 2.07 -14.57
N ILE A 108 4.17 1.87 -15.01
CA ILE A 108 3.33 0.76 -14.57
C ILE A 108 3.36 -0.31 -15.67
N VAL A 109 4.09 -1.38 -15.41
CA VAL A 109 4.22 -2.52 -16.33
C VAL A 109 3.05 -3.46 -16.12
N GLU A 110 2.34 -3.78 -17.19
CA GLU A 110 1.30 -4.79 -17.19
C GLU A 110 1.90 -6.17 -16.91
N PHE A 111 1.48 -6.79 -15.80
CA PHE A 111 1.96 -8.10 -15.39
C PHE A 111 1.01 -9.19 -15.90
N ASN A 112 1.33 -9.73 -17.05
CA ASN A 112 0.64 -10.82 -17.71
C ASN A 112 1.60 -12.00 -17.96
N SER A 113 1.12 -13.10 -18.58
CA SER A 113 1.93 -14.29 -18.85
C SER A 113 3.18 -13.99 -19.68
N LEU A 114 3.11 -13.05 -20.62
CA LEU A 114 4.25 -12.65 -21.45
C LEU A 114 5.31 -11.93 -20.60
N THR A 115 4.92 -10.92 -19.83
CA THR A 115 5.84 -10.20 -18.94
C THR A 115 6.45 -11.15 -17.89
N ALA A 116 5.64 -12.05 -17.36
CA ALA A 116 6.08 -13.05 -16.38
C ALA A 116 7.07 -14.09 -16.94
N SER A 117 7.06 -14.33 -18.27
CA SER A 117 7.98 -15.27 -18.93
C SER A 117 9.33 -14.64 -19.30
N LEU A 118 9.48 -13.32 -19.21
CA LEU A 118 10.75 -12.66 -19.55
C LEU A 118 11.83 -13.03 -18.54
N SER A 119 13.01 -13.43 -19.07
CA SER A 119 14.22 -13.49 -18.26
C SER A 119 14.57 -12.09 -17.70
N ALA A 120 15.37 -12.02 -16.63
CA ALA A 120 15.82 -10.72 -16.14
C ALA A 120 16.56 -9.92 -17.24
N ARG A 121 17.41 -10.60 -18.02
CA ARG A 121 18.13 -10.00 -19.16
C ARG A 121 17.19 -9.43 -20.21
N ASP A 122 16.12 -10.18 -20.57
CA ASP A 122 15.14 -9.71 -21.56
C ASP A 122 14.28 -8.58 -21.01
N PHE A 123 13.90 -8.63 -19.75
CA PHE A 123 13.18 -7.54 -19.08
C PHE A 123 14.02 -6.25 -19.08
N MET A 124 15.31 -6.33 -18.69
CA MET A 124 16.22 -5.19 -18.74
C MET A 124 16.37 -4.63 -20.15
N ARG A 125 16.54 -5.49 -21.14
CA ARG A 125 16.71 -5.07 -22.53
C ARG A 125 15.44 -4.45 -23.11
N ARG A 126 14.32 -5.18 -23.06
CA ARG A 126 13.08 -4.80 -23.76
C ARG A 126 12.34 -3.68 -23.04
N ILE A 127 12.18 -3.80 -21.72
CA ILE A 127 11.37 -2.86 -20.94
C ILE A 127 12.24 -1.70 -20.47
N LEU A 128 13.29 -1.96 -19.68
CA LEU A 128 14.05 -0.89 -19.04
C LEU A 128 14.85 -0.08 -20.07
N LYS A 129 15.65 -0.74 -20.92
CA LYS A 129 16.52 -0.04 -21.86
C LYS A 129 15.76 0.48 -23.08
N THR A 130 15.02 -0.39 -23.79
CA THR A 130 14.43 -0.02 -25.09
C THR A 130 13.18 0.84 -24.92
N GLN A 131 12.22 0.46 -24.07
CA GLN A 131 10.98 1.22 -23.92
C GLN A 131 11.12 2.43 -23.00
N LEU A 132 11.81 2.27 -21.86
CA LEU A 132 11.89 3.30 -20.82
C LEU A 132 13.17 4.13 -20.85
N ASN A 133 14.11 3.86 -21.75
CA ASN A 133 15.38 4.57 -21.90
C ASN A 133 16.19 4.67 -20.58
N VAL A 134 16.19 3.58 -19.78
CA VAL A 134 16.93 3.53 -18.52
C VAL A 134 18.44 3.50 -18.81
N SER A 135 19.17 4.44 -18.21
CA SER A 135 20.64 4.52 -18.25
C SER A 135 21.28 4.15 -16.91
N THR A 136 20.55 4.31 -15.80
CA THR A 136 20.99 3.90 -14.46
C THR A 136 19.87 3.15 -13.76
N LEU A 137 20.16 1.97 -13.21
CA LEU A 137 19.22 1.15 -12.44
C LEU A 137 19.72 0.99 -11.01
N VAL A 138 18.98 1.52 -10.04
CA VAL A 138 19.25 1.38 -8.61
C VAL A 138 18.33 0.29 -8.04
N LEU A 139 18.90 -0.79 -7.53
CA LEU A 139 18.17 -1.95 -7.00
C LEU A 139 18.18 -1.93 -5.47
N GLY A 140 17.06 -2.22 -4.85
CA GLY A 140 17.03 -2.53 -3.42
C GLY A 140 17.88 -3.77 -3.10
N PHE A 141 18.31 -3.89 -1.86
CA PHE A 141 19.26 -4.94 -1.42
C PHE A 141 18.76 -6.37 -1.68
N ASP A 142 17.46 -6.60 -1.66
CA ASP A 142 16.78 -7.88 -1.86
C ASP A 142 16.00 -7.96 -3.18
N SER A 143 16.16 -6.99 -4.07
CA SER A 143 15.42 -6.92 -5.32
C SER A 143 15.69 -8.13 -6.20
N ARG A 144 14.62 -8.81 -6.61
CA ARG A 144 14.65 -9.95 -7.53
C ARG A 144 13.57 -9.80 -8.56
N PHE A 145 13.95 -9.83 -9.85
CA PHE A 145 13.01 -9.80 -10.97
C PHE A 145 13.44 -10.76 -12.08
N GLY A 146 12.61 -10.93 -13.09
CA GLY A 146 12.77 -11.96 -14.11
C GLY A 146 12.02 -13.25 -13.76
N HIS A 147 11.81 -14.12 -14.74
CA HIS A 147 10.92 -15.27 -14.70
C HIS A 147 11.12 -16.17 -13.47
N ASN A 148 12.32 -16.62 -13.19
CA ASN A 148 12.60 -17.56 -12.10
C ASN A 148 13.11 -16.87 -10.82
N ARG A 149 13.38 -15.57 -10.86
CA ARG A 149 13.97 -14.79 -9.76
C ARG A 149 15.25 -15.43 -9.17
N THR A 150 15.99 -16.17 -10.02
CA THR A 150 17.22 -16.87 -9.63
C THR A 150 18.42 -15.98 -9.69
N GLU A 151 18.41 -15.00 -10.60
CA GLU A 151 19.47 -14.02 -10.77
C GLU A 151 19.55 -13.06 -9.57
N GLY A 152 20.78 -12.59 -9.28
CA GLY A 152 21.08 -11.61 -8.27
C GLY A 152 21.74 -10.37 -8.81
N PHE A 153 22.28 -9.57 -7.91
CA PHE A 153 22.88 -8.28 -8.26
C PHE A 153 24.02 -8.41 -9.27
N GLU A 154 24.89 -9.42 -9.14
CA GLU A 154 26.04 -9.58 -10.05
C GLU A 154 25.60 -9.92 -11.49
N GLU A 155 24.56 -10.74 -11.64
CA GLU A 155 24.00 -11.02 -12.96
C GLU A 155 23.34 -9.76 -13.55
N TYR A 156 22.56 -9.00 -12.77
CA TYR A 156 21.97 -7.74 -13.24
C TYR A 156 23.05 -6.74 -13.65
N ARG A 157 24.14 -6.66 -12.90
CA ARG A 157 25.28 -5.81 -13.21
C ARG A 157 25.99 -6.23 -14.51
N ALA A 158 26.14 -7.54 -14.72
CA ALA A 158 26.69 -8.08 -15.97
C ALA A 158 25.80 -7.72 -17.17
N TYR A 159 24.48 -7.93 -17.06
CA TYR A 159 23.52 -7.55 -18.10
C TYR A 159 23.50 -6.03 -18.36
N GLY A 160 23.64 -5.23 -17.30
CA GLY A 160 23.75 -3.79 -17.42
C GLY A 160 24.93 -3.35 -18.29
N ARG A 161 26.13 -3.95 -18.11
CA ARG A 161 27.31 -3.68 -18.93
C ARG A 161 27.08 -4.00 -20.42
N GLU A 162 26.36 -5.09 -20.72
CA GLU A 162 26.03 -5.46 -22.10
C GLU A 162 25.11 -4.46 -22.80
N MET A 163 24.32 -3.69 -22.02
CA MET A 163 23.26 -2.80 -22.50
C MET A 163 23.57 -1.32 -22.29
N ASP A 164 24.76 -1.01 -21.77
CA ASP A 164 25.12 0.35 -21.37
C ASP A 164 24.11 0.92 -20.34
N VAL A 165 23.87 0.16 -19.28
CA VAL A 165 23.07 0.52 -18.10
C VAL A 165 23.92 0.37 -16.85
N ASP A 166 24.11 1.46 -16.11
CA ASP A 166 24.83 1.43 -14.83
C ASP A 166 23.90 0.83 -13.75
N VAL A 167 24.26 -0.33 -13.21
CA VAL A 167 23.46 -1.03 -12.19
C VAL A 167 24.13 -0.89 -10.82
N ARG A 168 23.39 -0.31 -9.89
CA ARG A 168 23.82 -0.05 -8.50
C ARG A 168 22.90 -0.77 -7.53
N GLN A 169 23.45 -1.15 -6.37
CA GLN A 169 22.67 -1.73 -5.28
C GLN A 169 22.58 -0.74 -4.12
N ASP A 170 21.37 -0.55 -3.60
CA ASP A 170 21.12 0.23 -2.39
C ASP A 170 21.29 -0.64 -1.13
N VAL A 171 21.51 0.01 0.01
CA VAL A 171 21.68 -0.64 1.32
C VAL A 171 20.34 -0.74 2.03
N ALA A 172 20.11 -1.88 2.68
CA ALA A 172 18.90 -2.09 3.48
C ALA A 172 18.75 -1.02 4.57
N LEU A 173 17.54 -0.49 4.73
CA LEU A 173 17.20 0.35 5.88
C LEU A 173 16.73 -0.54 7.02
N THR A 174 17.28 -0.32 8.21
CA THR A 174 16.88 -0.98 9.45
C THR A 174 16.18 -0.01 10.40
N ASN A 175 15.29 -0.51 11.23
CA ASN A 175 14.68 0.21 12.34
C ASN A 175 14.83 -0.64 13.61
N ASP A 176 15.52 -0.12 14.63
CA ASP A 176 15.83 -0.84 15.88
C ASP A 176 16.49 -2.22 15.65
N GLY A 177 17.31 -2.33 14.60
CA GLY A 177 18.01 -3.56 14.22
C GLY A 177 17.23 -4.49 13.28
N ASP A 178 15.92 -4.26 13.09
CA ASP A 178 15.07 -5.04 12.17
C ASP A 178 15.08 -4.47 10.75
N VAL A 179 15.17 -5.34 9.76
CA VAL A 179 15.04 -4.95 8.35
C VAL A 179 13.61 -4.54 8.04
N ILE A 180 13.44 -3.33 7.50
CA ILE A 180 12.15 -2.83 7.07
C ILE A 180 11.75 -3.49 5.74
N SER A 181 10.67 -4.28 5.74
CA SER A 181 10.14 -4.95 4.56
C SER A 181 8.61 -5.01 4.57
N SER A 182 7.99 -5.19 3.39
CA SER A 182 6.54 -5.40 3.31
C SER A 182 6.10 -6.69 4.04
N SER A 183 6.96 -7.71 4.10
CA SER A 183 6.68 -8.97 4.81
C SER A 183 6.62 -8.75 6.32
N SER A 184 7.62 -8.06 6.90
CA SER A 184 7.61 -7.75 8.35
C SER A 184 6.41 -6.88 8.73
N ILE A 185 6.03 -5.91 7.90
CA ILE A 185 4.84 -5.07 8.13
C ILE A 185 3.56 -5.91 8.10
N ARG A 186 3.41 -6.84 7.14
CA ARG A 186 2.23 -7.74 7.11
C ARG A 186 2.12 -8.60 8.36
N THR A 187 3.23 -9.10 8.86
CA THR A 187 3.26 -9.85 10.13
C THR A 187 2.81 -8.99 11.29
N MET A 188 3.36 -7.78 11.46
CA MET A 188 2.99 -6.84 12.53
C MET A 188 1.49 -6.49 12.48
N VAL A 189 0.96 -6.14 11.31
CA VAL A 189 -0.47 -5.85 11.12
C VAL A 189 -1.32 -7.08 11.42
N GLY A 190 -0.94 -8.26 10.91
CA GLY A 190 -1.64 -9.52 11.16
C GLY A 190 -1.65 -9.94 12.64
N GLU A 191 -0.71 -9.48 13.45
CA GLU A 191 -0.66 -9.65 14.89
C GLU A 191 -1.42 -8.54 15.66
N GLY A 192 -1.84 -7.49 14.95
CA GLY A 192 -2.53 -6.32 15.51
C GLY A 192 -1.59 -5.28 16.10
N ASN A 193 -0.29 -5.37 15.85
CA ASN A 193 0.71 -4.39 16.27
C ASN A 193 0.81 -3.26 15.25
N VAL A 194 -0.23 -2.45 15.19
CA VAL A 194 -0.38 -1.38 14.19
C VAL A 194 0.58 -0.20 14.45
N GLU A 195 0.96 0.03 15.71
CA GLU A 195 1.92 1.06 16.12
C GLU A 195 3.31 0.76 15.56
N ARG A 196 3.78 -0.49 15.70
CA ARG A 196 5.05 -0.90 15.14
C ARG A 196 5.03 -0.91 13.62
N ALA A 197 3.93 -1.35 13.02
CA ALA A 197 3.74 -1.25 11.58
C ALA A 197 3.82 0.21 11.09
N ALA A 198 3.22 1.15 11.83
CA ALA A 198 3.29 2.59 11.53
C ALA A 198 4.72 3.11 11.61
N SER A 199 5.54 2.66 12.58
CA SER A 199 6.95 3.05 12.69
C SER A 199 7.77 2.62 11.47
N PHE A 200 7.46 1.48 10.86
CA PHE A 200 8.11 0.98 9.64
C PHE A 200 7.59 1.66 8.37
N LEU A 201 6.29 1.93 8.31
CA LEU A 201 5.64 2.65 7.22
C LEU A 201 6.04 4.13 7.16
N GLY A 202 6.33 4.73 8.33
CA GLY A 202 6.51 6.19 8.48
C GLY A 202 5.20 6.98 8.47
N ARG A 203 4.07 6.28 8.60
CA ARG A 203 2.71 6.80 8.70
C ARG A 203 1.80 5.75 9.33
N PRO A 204 0.62 6.11 9.88
CA PRO A 204 -0.35 5.14 10.32
C PRO A 204 -0.69 4.12 9.21
N PHE A 205 -0.82 2.85 9.57
CA PHE A 205 -1.44 1.87 8.69
C PHE A 205 -2.89 2.27 8.47
N SER A 206 -3.40 2.20 7.26
CA SER A 206 -4.76 2.61 6.95
C SER A 206 -5.43 1.65 5.96
N ILE A 207 -6.76 1.56 6.03
CA ILE A 207 -7.60 0.86 5.07
C ILE A 207 -8.65 1.80 4.51
N ARG A 208 -9.09 1.53 3.29
CA ARG A 208 -10.22 2.21 2.65
C ARG A 208 -11.37 1.24 2.43
N GLY A 209 -12.56 1.76 2.51
CA GLY A 209 -13.76 0.99 2.22
C GLY A 209 -14.98 1.87 2.02
N VAL A 210 -16.10 1.23 1.72
CA VAL A 210 -17.39 1.89 1.51
C VAL A 210 -18.32 1.57 2.68
N VAL A 211 -19.00 2.56 3.20
CA VAL A 211 -19.98 2.38 4.26
C VAL A 211 -21.20 1.64 3.69
N VAL A 212 -21.53 0.51 4.29
CA VAL A 212 -22.65 -0.35 3.88
C VAL A 212 -23.66 -0.53 5.00
N GLY A 213 -24.88 -0.97 4.66
CA GLY A 213 -25.90 -1.30 5.64
C GLY A 213 -25.49 -2.45 6.55
N GLY A 214 -25.86 -2.38 7.83
CA GLY A 214 -25.63 -3.41 8.84
C GLY A 214 -26.84 -3.63 9.72
N PHE A 215 -26.72 -4.45 10.77
CA PHE A 215 -27.82 -4.84 11.65
C PHE A 215 -28.26 -3.76 12.65
N GLN A 216 -27.55 -2.63 12.73
CA GLN A 216 -27.86 -1.47 13.58
C GLN A 216 -28.00 -1.80 15.09
N GLN A 217 -27.37 -2.88 15.57
CA GLN A 217 -27.47 -3.27 16.98
C GLN A 217 -26.78 -2.25 17.90
N GLY A 218 -25.65 -1.68 17.47
CA GLY A 218 -24.92 -0.65 18.22
C GLY A 218 -25.78 0.60 18.50
N ARG A 219 -26.67 0.99 17.56
CA ARG A 219 -27.59 2.13 17.76
C ARG A 219 -28.51 1.95 18.98
N LYS A 220 -28.97 0.72 19.24
CA LYS A 220 -29.85 0.40 20.38
C LYS A 220 -29.10 0.49 21.72
N MET A 221 -27.78 0.36 21.70
CA MET A 221 -26.92 0.40 22.87
C MET A 221 -26.26 1.77 23.10
N GLY A 222 -26.55 2.77 22.25
CA GLY A 222 -25.95 4.09 22.34
C GLY A 222 -24.62 4.25 21.56
N PHE A 223 -24.15 3.19 20.90
CA PHE A 223 -22.93 3.17 20.09
C PHE A 223 -23.25 2.86 18.61
N PRO A 224 -23.81 3.81 17.85
CA PRO A 224 -24.10 3.58 16.43
C PRO A 224 -22.79 3.30 15.66
N THR A 225 -22.74 2.20 14.91
CA THR A 225 -21.60 1.80 14.11
C THR A 225 -21.88 1.86 12.61
N ALA A 226 -20.91 2.29 11.83
CA ALA A 226 -20.88 2.14 10.37
C ALA A 226 -20.18 0.84 10.02
N ASN A 227 -20.81 0.00 9.19
CA ASN A 227 -20.20 -1.21 8.65
C ASN A 227 -19.41 -0.84 7.40
N ILE A 228 -18.17 -1.31 7.32
CA ILE A 228 -17.25 -0.96 6.25
C ILE A 228 -16.99 -2.19 5.38
N ARG A 229 -17.31 -2.08 4.10
CA ARG A 229 -16.91 -3.08 3.11
C ARG A 229 -15.53 -2.73 2.57
N VAL A 230 -14.55 -3.55 2.93
CA VAL A 230 -13.16 -3.44 2.49
C VAL A 230 -12.93 -4.43 1.34
N PRO A 231 -12.10 -4.11 0.32
CA PRO A 231 -11.72 -5.05 -0.72
C PRO A 231 -11.07 -6.33 -0.16
N ASP A 232 -11.35 -7.46 -0.79
CA ASP A 232 -10.91 -8.78 -0.28
C ASP A 232 -9.40 -9.00 -0.28
N ASP A 233 -8.67 -8.27 -1.11
CA ASP A 233 -7.21 -8.35 -1.24
C ASP A 233 -6.46 -7.42 -0.27
N VAL A 234 -7.15 -6.56 0.47
CA VAL A 234 -6.54 -5.65 1.44
C VAL A 234 -6.24 -6.37 2.74
N LEU A 235 -5.07 -6.05 3.31
CA LEU A 235 -4.63 -6.54 4.61
C LEU A 235 -5.49 -5.92 5.71
N LEU A 236 -6.01 -6.75 6.62
CA LEU A 236 -6.69 -6.29 7.83
C LEU A 236 -5.87 -6.68 9.06
N PRO A 237 -5.88 -5.85 10.11
CA PRO A 237 -5.30 -6.21 11.40
C PRO A 237 -6.00 -7.40 12.06
N ALA A 238 -5.34 -8.00 13.07
CA ALA A 238 -5.95 -9.03 13.90
C ALA A 238 -7.27 -8.55 14.53
N SER A 239 -8.19 -9.48 14.80
CA SER A 239 -9.47 -9.17 15.47
C SER A 239 -9.26 -8.45 16.79
N GLY A 240 -10.05 -7.40 17.03
CA GLY A 240 -9.96 -6.55 18.21
C GLY A 240 -10.53 -5.16 18.01
N VAL A 241 -10.44 -4.34 19.05
CA VAL A 241 -10.89 -2.95 19.05
C VAL A 241 -9.69 -2.03 18.90
N TYR A 242 -9.81 -1.03 18.02
CA TYR A 242 -8.74 -0.11 17.65
C TYR A 242 -9.18 1.34 17.74
N ALA A 243 -8.30 2.21 18.21
CA ALA A 243 -8.43 3.65 18.06
C ALA A 243 -8.00 4.04 16.63
N VAL A 244 -8.87 4.75 15.91
CA VAL A 244 -8.64 5.12 14.50
C VAL A 244 -9.02 6.57 14.23
N TRP A 245 -8.34 7.19 13.28
CA TRP A 245 -8.79 8.40 12.63
C TRP A 245 -9.68 8.03 11.44
N VAL A 246 -10.79 8.75 11.27
CA VAL A 246 -11.80 8.49 10.23
C VAL A 246 -11.88 9.70 9.30
N GLU A 247 -11.51 9.50 8.04
CA GLU A 247 -11.69 10.45 6.95
C GLU A 247 -12.88 10.00 6.09
N ILE A 248 -13.86 10.90 5.88
CA ILE A 248 -15.07 10.60 5.09
C ILE A 248 -14.99 11.39 3.77
N ALA A 249 -15.28 10.74 2.64
CA ALA A 249 -15.28 11.41 1.34
C ALA A 249 -16.32 12.54 1.30
N GLY A 250 -15.89 13.73 0.85
CA GLY A 250 -16.72 14.93 0.81
C GLY A 250 -16.84 15.69 2.14
N CYS A 251 -16.22 15.20 3.23
CA CYS A 251 -16.14 15.91 4.51
C CYS A 251 -14.72 16.47 4.71
N GLN A 252 -14.56 17.67 5.19
CA GLN A 252 -13.21 18.25 5.44
C GLN A 252 -12.64 17.86 6.82
N GLU A 253 -13.49 17.47 7.74
CA GLU A 253 -13.10 17.10 9.09
C GLU A 253 -12.57 15.68 9.12
N VAL A 254 -11.65 15.41 10.06
CA VAL A 254 -11.16 14.08 10.43
C VAL A 254 -11.71 13.76 11.80
N PHE A 255 -12.41 12.64 11.91
CA PHE A 255 -13.10 12.26 13.14
C PHE A 255 -12.30 11.22 13.92
N GLN A 256 -12.51 11.17 15.22
CA GLN A 256 -12.07 10.08 16.07
C GLN A 256 -13.03 8.89 15.92
N GLY A 257 -12.52 7.68 15.97
CA GLY A 257 -13.35 6.48 15.85
C GLY A 257 -12.81 5.31 16.67
N MET A 258 -13.74 4.53 17.18
CA MET A 258 -13.50 3.24 17.80
C MET A 258 -13.92 2.15 16.81
N MET A 259 -12.95 1.38 16.32
CA MET A 259 -13.16 0.40 15.25
C MET A 259 -13.06 -1.02 15.79
N ASP A 260 -14.05 -1.83 15.47
CA ASP A 260 -14.07 -3.27 15.76
C ASP A 260 -13.79 -4.10 14.51
N ILE A 261 -12.82 -5.00 14.60
CA ILE A 261 -12.55 -6.05 13.62
C ILE A 261 -12.85 -7.38 14.29
N GLY A 262 -13.96 -8.00 13.93
CA GLY A 262 -14.43 -9.23 14.57
C GLY A 262 -14.84 -10.30 13.56
N MET A 263 -14.97 -11.54 14.06
CA MET A 263 -15.50 -12.67 13.30
C MET A 263 -16.99 -12.79 13.56
N ARG A 264 -17.83 -12.61 12.54
CA ARG A 264 -19.27 -12.86 12.66
C ARG A 264 -19.63 -14.26 12.16
N PRO A 265 -20.29 -15.07 12.98
CA PRO A 265 -20.90 -16.30 12.48
C PRO A 265 -22.08 -15.93 11.56
N THR A 266 -21.94 -16.18 10.29
CA THR A 266 -23.04 -16.18 9.31
C THR A 266 -23.47 -17.62 9.02
N PHE A 267 -24.72 -17.84 8.54
CA PHE A 267 -25.35 -19.16 8.39
C PHE A 267 -24.53 -20.19 7.62
N ASN A 268 -23.44 -19.80 6.88
CA ASN A 268 -22.60 -20.72 6.12
C ASN A 268 -21.09 -20.41 6.12
N ARG A 269 -20.63 -19.31 6.70
CA ARG A 269 -19.18 -18.93 6.80
C ARG A 269 -18.96 -17.92 7.92
N CYS A 270 -17.83 -18.03 8.61
CA CYS A 270 -17.34 -16.92 9.42
C CYS A 270 -16.87 -15.81 8.47
N SER A 271 -17.54 -14.68 8.45
CA SER A 271 -17.10 -13.49 7.72
C SER A 271 -16.46 -12.49 8.68
N LEU A 272 -15.36 -11.89 8.28
CA LEU A 272 -14.75 -10.80 9.00
C LEU A 272 -15.66 -9.57 8.89
N SER A 273 -16.04 -8.98 10.02
CA SER A 273 -16.76 -7.70 10.07
C SER A 273 -15.81 -6.59 10.44
N VAL A 274 -15.99 -5.45 9.80
CA VAL A 274 -15.26 -4.21 10.04
C VAL A 274 -16.30 -3.15 10.35
N GLU A 275 -16.33 -2.68 11.59
CA GLU A 275 -17.28 -1.70 12.07
C GLU A 275 -16.58 -0.56 12.78
N VAL A 276 -17.04 0.67 12.57
CA VAL A 276 -16.50 1.84 13.26
C VAL A 276 -17.61 2.65 13.90
N HIS A 277 -17.48 2.90 15.20
CA HIS A 277 -18.22 3.93 15.91
C HIS A 277 -17.44 5.24 15.77
N ILE A 278 -18.01 6.21 15.05
CA ILE A 278 -17.41 7.52 14.85
C ILE A 278 -17.88 8.41 15.99
N LEU A 279 -16.93 8.93 16.79
CA LEU A 279 -17.21 9.71 17.98
C LEU A 279 -17.77 11.09 17.60
N ASP A 280 -18.75 11.55 18.37
CA ASP A 280 -19.39 12.88 18.21
C ASP A 280 -19.96 13.14 16.79
N PHE A 281 -20.37 12.06 16.09
CA PHE A 281 -20.83 12.11 14.73
C PHE A 281 -22.27 11.59 14.60
N ASN A 282 -23.12 12.37 13.92
CA ASN A 282 -24.52 12.01 13.72
C ASN A 282 -25.03 12.45 12.33
N ALA A 283 -24.46 11.84 11.28
CA ALA A 283 -24.92 12.07 9.92
C ALA A 283 -25.04 10.74 9.16
N ASP A 284 -25.86 10.74 8.09
CA ASP A 284 -25.93 9.60 7.18
C ASP A 284 -24.75 9.59 6.22
N ILE A 285 -23.99 8.48 6.24
CA ILE A 285 -22.82 8.28 5.40
C ILE A 285 -22.86 6.98 4.58
N TYR A 286 -24.04 6.37 4.43
CA TYR A 286 -24.19 5.18 3.59
C TYR A 286 -23.71 5.46 2.15
N GLY A 287 -22.96 4.52 1.58
CA GLY A 287 -22.37 4.62 0.24
C GLY A 287 -21.18 5.56 0.13
N LYS A 288 -20.78 6.23 1.22
CA LYS A 288 -19.57 7.07 1.22
C LYS A 288 -18.31 6.22 1.33
N ASP A 289 -17.26 6.66 0.63
CA ASP A 289 -15.91 6.16 0.84
C ASP A 289 -15.35 6.70 2.15
N VAL A 290 -14.71 5.83 2.90
CA VAL A 290 -14.01 6.19 4.14
C VAL A 290 -12.59 5.65 4.14
N LYS A 291 -11.68 6.40 4.79
CA LYS A 291 -10.35 5.94 5.12
C LYS A 291 -10.20 5.89 6.63
N LEU A 292 -9.74 4.75 7.12
CA LEU A 292 -9.56 4.44 8.54
C LEU A 292 -8.06 4.28 8.81
N SER A 293 -7.48 5.22 9.55
CA SER A 293 -6.05 5.24 9.90
C SER A 293 -5.88 4.73 11.32
N PHE A 294 -5.20 3.60 11.51
CA PHE A 294 -5.02 2.94 12.80
C PHE A 294 -3.96 3.66 13.63
N VAL A 295 -4.29 3.94 14.86
CA VAL A 295 -3.36 4.53 15.84
C VAL A 295 -2.87 3.46 16.80
N SER A 296 -3.77 2.78 17.50
CA SER A 296 -3.41 1.76 18.49
C SER A 296 -4.50 0.70 18.64
N ARG A 297 -4.10 -0.50 19.09
CA ARG A 297 -5.02 -1.56 19.49
C ARG A 297 -5.41 -1.37 20.94
N ILE A 298 -6.69 -1.07 21.21
CA ILE A 298 -7.23 -0.90 22.56
C ILE A 298 -7.25 -2.25 23.29
N ARG A 299 -7.81 -3.29 22.64
CA ARG A 299 -7.90 -4.65 23.21
C ARG A 299 -8.13 -5.72 22.14
N ARG A 300 -7.97 -6.96 22.54
CA ARG A 300 -8.41 -8.13 21.77
C ARG A 300 -9.94 -8.27 21.83
N GLU A 301 -10.49 -9.04 20.91
CA GLU A 301 -11.90 -9.44 20.95
C GLU A 301 -12.23 -10.18 22.26
N LYS A 302 -13.38 -9.86 22.87
CA LYS A 302 -13.84 -10.44 24.13
C LYS A 302 -15.32 -10.85 23.99
N LYS A 303 -15.70 -11.96 24.59
CA LYS A 303 -17.11 -12.36 24.71
C LYS A 303 -17.68 -11.75 26.00
N PHE A 304 -18.95 -11.38 25.95
CA PHE A 304 -19.68 -10.80 27.08
C PHE A 304 -20.87 -11.66 27.42
N ASP A 305 -21.12 -11.85 28.68
CA ASP A 305 -22.22 -12.67 29.18
C ASP A 305 -23.55 -11.89 29.24
N SER A 306 -23.49 -10.56 29.19
CA SER A 306 -24.67 -9.68 29.21
C SER A 306 -24.47 -8.43 28.34
N VAL A 307 -25.59 -7.84 27.89
CA VAL A 307 -25.60 -6.56 27.18
C VAL A 307 -25.06 -5.43 28.07
N SER A 308 -25.33 -5.46 29.36
CA SER A 308 -24.81 -4.45 30.30
C SER A 308 -23.28 -4.48 30.39
N GLU A 309 -22.69 -5.66 30.46
CA GLU A 309 -21.24 -5.82 30.46
C GLU A 309 -20.61 -5.30 29.13
N LEU A 310 -21.23 -5.60 28.00
CA LEU A 310 -20.81 -5.07 26.71
C LEU A 310 -20.87 -3.54 26.67
N VAL A 311 -21.96 -2.93 27.13
CA VAL A 311 -22.14 -1.46 27.15
C VAL A 311 -21.09 -0.80 28.06
N ASN A 312 -20.82 -1.36 29.24
CA ASN A 312 -19.79 -0.84 30.13
C ASN A 312 -18.41 -0.88 29.46
N GLN A 313 -18.07 -2.01 28.80
CA GLN A 313 -16.79 -2.14 28.11
C GLN A 313 -16.68 -1.16 26.93
N LEU A 314 -17.76 -0.96 26.15
CA LEU A 314 -17.77 0.02 25.08
C LEU A 314 -17.54 1.45 25.56
N SER A 315 -18.08 1.79 26.76
CA SER A 315 -17.83 3.09 27.37
C SER A 315 -16.38 3.26 27.81
N GLU A 316 -15.76 2.22 28.37
CA GLU A 316 -14.33 2.21 28.70
C GLU A 316 -13.47 2.34 27.44
N ASP A 317 -13.79 1.58 26.39
CA ASP A 317 -13.09 1.61 25.11
C ASP A 317 -13.19 3.01 24.46
N GLU A 318 -14.32 3.69 24.56
CA GLU A 318 -14.50 5.07 24.08
C GLU A 318 -13.58 6.05 24.82
N VAL A 319 -13.52 5.96 26.15
CA VAL A 319 -12.62 6.80 26.97
C VAL A 319 -11.17 6.59 26.54
N MET A 320 -10.74 5.34 26.39
CA MET A 320 -9.39 5.00 25.94
C MET A 320 -9.13 5.51 24.53
N THR A 321 -10.10 5.38 23.62
CA THR A 321 -10.00 5.91 22.25
C THR A 321 -9.73 7.40 22.24
N ARG A 322 -10.51 8.18 23.01
CA ARG A 322 -10.36 9.63 23.12
C ARG A 322 -8.98 10.00 23.68
N GLN A 323 -8.52 9.30 24.72
CA GLN A 323 -7.20 9.54 25.31
C GLN A 323 -6.08 9.28 24.28
N MET A 324 -6.04 8.10 23.63
CA MET A 324 -5.01 7.74 22.66
C MET A 324 -4.98 8.72 21.48
N LEU A 325 -6.14 9.12 20.97
CA LEU A 325 -6.23 10.03 19.83
C LEU A 325 -5.98 11.51 20.21
N SER A 326 -6.09 11.89 21.48
CA SER A 326 -5.71 13.24 21.92
C SER A 326 -4.19 13.45 21.98
N GLU A 327 -3.43 12.38 22.18
CA GLU A 327 -1.95 12.39 22.22
C GLU A 327 -1.33 12.35 20.81
N GLU A 328 -2.11 11.97 19.80
CA GLU A 328 -1.66 11.82 18.41
C GLU A 328 -2.25 12.92 17.52
N LEU A 329 -1.42 13.46 16.64
CA LEU A 329 -1.89 14.43 15.65
C LEU A 329 -2.74 13.73 14.57
N ALA A 330 -3.91 14.30 14.28
CA ALA A 330 -4.72 13.83 13.17
C ALA A 330 -3.91 13.81 11.86
N PRO A 331 -4.05 12.78 11.01
CA PRO A 331 -3.32 12.69 9.76
C PRO A 331 -3.65 13.88 8.87
N LYS A 332 -2.61 14.51 8.29
CA LYS A 332 -2.82 15.55 7.29
C LYS A 332 -3.46 14.90 6.07
N ARG A 333 -4.55 15.48 5.57
CA ARG A 333 -5.14 15.03 4.31
C ARG A 333 -4.14 15.23 3.17
N ALA A 334 -4.02 14.23 2.31
CA ALA A 334 -3.44 14.43 0.99
C ALA A 334 -4.34 15.41 0.23
N LYS A 335 -3.74 16.47 -0.31
CA LYS A 335 -4.42 17.48 -1.14
C LYS A 335 -4.90 16.88 -2.45
#